data_f3a20d2b4475a55c9288196fef90143f
#
_entry.id   f3a20d2b4475a55c9288196fef90143f
#
_cell.length_a   1.000
_cell.length_b   1.000
_cell.length_c   1.000
_cell.angle_alpha   90.00
_cell.angle_beta   90.00
_cell.angle_gamma   90.00
#
_symmetry.space_group_name_H-M   'P 1'
#
loop_
_entity.id
_entity.type
_entity.pdbx_description
1 polymer ?
#
loop_
_entity_poly.entity_id
_entity_poly.type
_entity_poly.pdbx_seq_one_letter_code
_entity_poly.pdbx_strand_id
1 'polypeptide(L)'
;MSENQKTCVIIGAGPAGLTAAYELLKHPEANIHPVIYEASHEIGGISRTAEYKGNRIDIGGHRFFTKSDEVMSLWHEIMPSQGAPSKDDIILNRTIPLVAGGPDPEKTDRVMLSRHRISRILYLHKFFDYPISMRWSTFHNMGFGRTWKAGWGYIGSCLHKRKENSLADFYINRFGKPLYSMFFEDYTAKVWGRDPSQISPDWGSQRVKGLSLWKTFTNALLKPFRKKNKKVETSLIEQFDYPKKGPGQLYEEMATLIEQMGGEIHLDSEVTKVTLKDNQVVSLTINNKDEVKGDFFVSSMPLKDLYFAFGKENVPEAPYEVATHLVYRDFITVGVLAKKLLISNKTKNKTVSNILPDTWIYVQEREVKLGRLQIFNNWSPYMVKDLENTVWVGLEYFANEGDPLWEMPKDQFIAMAEDELAAIKVVDKADILDATQLKVKKAYPAYFDTYKDIKVVQDHLNTITNLYCVGRNGQHRYNNMDHSMLTAMDAVKNMIDPSSFKKEDIWSVNTEKDYAESKKS
;
A
#
# COMPACT_ATOMS: atom_id res chain seq x y z
N MET A 1 5.37 -38.08 -1.01
CA MET A 1 5.88 -37.29 -2.17
C MET A 1 6.35 -38.30 -3.23
N SER A 2 6.04 -38.07 -4.50
CA SER A 2 6.59 -38.89 -5.60
C SER A 2 8.11 -38.70 -5.67
N GLU A 3 8.87 -39.70 -6.05
CA GLU A 3 10.35 -39.68 -6.09
C GLU A 3 10.98 -38.56 -6.93
N ASN A 4 10.20 -37.74 -7.68
CA ASN A 4 10.65 -36.66 -8.56
C ASN A 4 9.98 -35.33 -8.27
N GLN A 5 9.26 -35.13 -7.16
CA GLN A 5 8.61 -33.87 -6.83
C GLN A 5 9.63 -32.90 -6.27
N LYS A 6 9.76 -31.73 -6.92
CA LYS A 6 10.58 -30.60 -6.43
C LYS A 6 9.84 -29.85 -5.32
N THR A 7 10.60 -29.25 -4.40
CA THR A 7 10.06 -28.42 -3.32
C THR A 7 10.44 -26.95 -3.54
N CYS A 8 9.44 -26.06 -3.50
CA CYS A 8 9.64 -24.62 -3.46
C CYS A 8 9.39 -24.13 -2.03
N VAL A 9 10.44 -23.69 -1.35
CA VAL A 9 10.36 -23.10 -0.03
C VAL A 9 10.13 -21.60 -0.16
N ILE A 10 9.05 -21.09 0.44
CA ILE A 10 8.60 -19.71 0.31
C ILE A 10 8.71 -19.02 1.67
N ILE A 11 9.39 -17.88 1.73
CA ILE A 11 9.58 -17.07 2.93
C ILE A 11 8.58 -15.93 2.94
N GLY A 12 7.61 -16.01 3.84
CA GLY A 12 6.57 -15.01 4.08
C GLY A 12 5.22 -15.34 3.44
N ALA A 13 4.15 -15.25 4.25
CA ALA A 13 2.75 -15.43 3.85
C ALA A 13 2.03 -14.09 3.55
N GLY A 14 2.75 -13.14 2.99
CA GLY A 14 2.19 -11.90 2.42
C GLY A 14 1.69 -12.10 0.99
N PRO A 15 1.21 -11.01 0.32
CA PRO A 15 0.68 -11.07 -1.04
C PRO A 15 1.57 -11.79 -2.05
N ALA A 16 2.89 -11.58 -2.01
CA ALA A 16 3.81 -12.20 -2.95
C ALA A 16 4.02 -13.70 -2.68
N GLY A 17 4.27 -14.08 -1.42
CA GLY A 17 4.52 -15.50 -1.07
C GLY A 17 3.29 -16.38 -1.33
N LEU A 18 2.12 -15.91 -0.91
CA LEU A 18 0.86 -16.63 -1.16
C LEU A 18 0.57 -16.75 -2.66
N THR A 19 0.80 -15.68 -3.45
CA THR A 19 0.62 -15.75 -4.90
C THR A 19 1.58 -16.74 -5.54
N ALA A 20 2.86 -16.79 -5.10
CA ALA A 20 3.81 -17.77 -5.62
C ALA A 20 3.34 -19.22 -5.37
N ALA A 21 2.88 -19.52 -4.14
CA ALA A 21 2.36 -20.84 -3.81
C ALA A 21 1.11 -21.20 -4.61
N TYR A 22 0.15 -20.27 -4.68
CA TYR A 22 -1.11 -20.48 -5.40
C TYR A 22 -0.87 -20.72 -6.89
N GLU A 23 -0.03 -19.90 -7.54
CA GLU A 23 0.32 -20.08 -8.96
C GLU A 23 1.06 -21.40 -9.22
N LEU A 24 1.99 -21.84 -8.34
CA LEU A 24 2.64 -23.14 -8.47
C LEU A 24 1.61 -24.28 -8.43
N LEU A 25 0.63 -24.20 -7.53
CA LEU A 25 -0.42 -25.23 -7.41
C LEU A 25 -1.40 -25.23 -8.58
N LYS A 26 -1.57 -24.12 -9.29
CA LYS A 26 -2.33 -24.06 -10.55
C LYS A 26 -1.61 -24.74 -11.73
N HIS A 27 -0.32 -25.06 -11.57
CA HIS A 27 0.53 -25.69 -12.58
C HIS A 27 1.05 -27.06 -12.08
N PRO A 28 0.17 -28.06 -11.85
CA PRO A 28 0.56 -29.36 -11.32
C PRO A 28 1.54 -30.11 -12.24
N GLU A 29 1.56 -29.79 -13.53
CA GLU A 29 2.51 -30.32 -14.52
C GLU A 29 3.97 -29.95 -14.23
N ALA A 30 4.21 -28.84 -13.54
CA ALA A 30 5.55 -28.43 -13.13
C ALA A 30 6.13 -29.32 -12.03
N ASN A 31 5.28 -30.08 -11.33
CA ASN A 31 5.64 -31.00 -10.24
C ASN A 31 6.47 -30.32 -9.14
N ILE A 32 6.09 -29.09 -8.76
CA ILE A 32 6.74 -28.28 -7.72
C ILE A 32 5.75 -28.10 -6.56
N HIS A 33 6.12 -28.59 -5.38
CA HIS A 33 5.33 -28.49 -4.16
C HIS A 33 5.70 -27.23 -3.36
N PRO A 34 4.79 -26.28 -3.10
CA PRO A 34 5.08 -25.09 -2.31
C PRO A 34 4.90 -25.33 -0.81
N VAL A 35 5.88 -24.84 -0.03
CA VAL A 35 5.86 -24.83 1.44
C VAL A 35 6.19 -23.42 1.91
N ILE A 36 5.26 -22.75 2.61
CA ILE A 36 5.40 -21.39 3.10
C ILE A 36 5.81 -21.39 4.57
N TYR A 37 6.80 -20.57 4.92
CA TYR A 37 7.22 -20.27 6.30
C TYR A 37 6.98 -18.78 6.58
N GLU A 38 6.09 -18.50 7.53
CA GLU A 38 5.72 -17.13 7.95
C GLU A 38 6.17 -16.90 9.40
N ALA A 39 6.87 -15.80 9.64
CA ALA A 39 7.42 -15.48 10.96
C ALA A 39 6.36 -15.16 12.01
N SER A 40 5.21 -14.65 11.58
CA SER A 40 4.10 -14.28 12.46
C SER A 40 3.02 -15.35 12.52
N HIS A 41 2.05 -15.18 13.43
CA HIS A 41 0.84 -16.02 13.50
C HIS A 41 -0.29 -15.51 12.58
N GLU A 42 -0.03 -14.52 11.70
CA GLU A 42 -1.04 -13.87 10.87
C GLU A 42 -0.70 -13.97 9.38
N ILE A 43 -1.73 -14.20 8.56
CA ILE A 43 -1.67 -14.21 7.10
C ILE A 43 -1.82 -12.80 6.52
N GLY A 44 -1.24 -12.55 5.33
CA GLY A 44 -1.45 -11.32 4.56
C GLY A 44 -0.35 -10.26 4.70
N GLY A 45 0.63 -10.46 5.58
CA GLY A 45 1.74 -9.53 5.77
C GLY A 45 1.25 -8.11 6.09
N ILE A 46 1.76 -7.09 5.38
CA ILE A 46 1.31 -5.69 5.57
C ILE A 46 -0.06 -5.40 4.95
N SER A 47 -0.66 -6.34 4.23
CA SER A 47 -2.01 -6.20 3.65
C SER A 47 -3.09 -6.86 4.50
N ARG A 48 -2.74 -7.34 5.69
CA ARG A 48 -3.71 -7.96 6.61
C ARG A 48 -4.70 -6.95 7.18
N THR A 49 -5.83 -7.45 7.63
CA THR A 49 -6.87 -6.71 8.34
C THR A 49 -7.00 -7.30 9.74
N ALA A 50 -6.69 -6.51 10.76
CA ALA A 50 -6.83 -6.95 12.15
C ALA A 50 -8.28 -6.79 12.64
N GLU A 51 -8.70 -7.66 13.56
CA GLU A 51 -10.00 -7.56 14.21
C GLU A 51 -9.87 -7.04 15.65
N TYR A 52 -10.76 -6.13 16.04
CA TYR A 52 -10.83 -5.60 17.37
C TYR A 52 -12.28 -5.43 17.84
N LYS A 53 -12.73 -6.29 18.75
CA LYS A 53 -14.08 -6.26 19.36
C LYS A 53 -15.23 -6.21 18.34
N GLY A 54 -15.04 -6.89 17.21
CA GLY A 54 -16.00 -6.94 16.10
C GLY A 54 -15.87 -5.80 15.07
N ASN A 55 -14.94 -4.88 15.27
CA ASN A 55 -14.52 -3.90 14.26
C ASN A 55 -13.24 -4.39 13.57
N ARG A 56 -13.01 -3.98 12.33
CA ARG A 56 -11.85 -4.37 11.53
C ARG A 56 -11.02 -3.17 11.15
N ILE A 57 -9.70 -3.30 11.22
CA ILE A 57 -8.75 -2.24 10.93
C ILE A 57 -7.69 -2.72 9.94
N ASP A 58 -7.57 -2.01 8.83
CA ASP A 58 -6.52 -2.26 7.85
C ASP A 58 -5.20 -1.65 8.27
N ILE A 59 -4.14 -2.34 7.97
CA ILE A 59 -2.78 -1.84 8.14
C ILE A 59 -2.41 -0.97 6.95
N GLY A 60 -2.93 0.26 6.93
CA GLY A 60 -2.85 1.18 5.80
C GLY A 60 -3.99 0.99 4.80
N GLY A 61 -4.18 1.98 3.94
CA GLY A 61 -5.27 1.93 2.95
C GLY A 61 -4.90 1.10 1.72
N HIS A 62 -5.55 -0.02 1.52
CA HIS A 62 -5.33 -0.93 0.41
C HIS A 62 -6.56 -0.94 -0.51
N ARG A 63 -6.41 -0.43 -1.73
CA ARG A 63 -7.45 -0.48 -2.77
C ARG A 63 -7.11 -1.56 -3.77
N PHE A 64 -8.10 -2.37 -4.13
CA PHE A 64 -7.97 -3.36 -5.18
C PHE A 64 -8.22 -2.70 -6.53
N PHE A 65 -7.15 -2.26 -7.10
CA PHE A 65 -7.07 -1.72 -8.44
C PHE A 65 -5.72 -2.04 -9.05
N THR A 66 -5.73 -2.56 -10.24
CA THR A 66 -4.53 -2.88 -11.01
C THR A 66 -4.73 -2.63 -12.49
N LYS A 67 -3.63 -2.46 -13.24
CA LYS A 67 -3.62 -2.44 -14.70
C LYS A 67 -3.40 -3.83 -15.29
N SER A 68 -2.95 -4.77 -14.47
CA SER A 68 -2.73 -6.14 -14.88
C SER A 68 -4.06 -6.90 -14.93
N ASP A 69 -4.44 -7.35 -16.11
CA ASP A 69 -5.61 -8.21 -16.28
C ASP A 69 -5.42 -9.56 -15.58
N GLU A 70 -4.18 -10.05 -15.51
CA GLU A 70 -3.81 -11.30 -14.83
C GLU A 70 -4.08 -11.20 -13.32
N VAL A 71 -3.61 -10.14 -12.67
CA VAL A 71 -3.88 -9.91 -11.23
C VAL A 71 -5.35 -9.65 -10.96
N MET A 72 -6.02 -8.87 -11.82
CA MET A 72 -7.47 -8.62 -11.69
C MET A 72 -8.26 -9.91 -11.79
N SER A 73 -7.91 -10.78 -12.74
CA SER A 73 -8.56 -12.08 -12.90
C SER A 73 -8.34 -12.97 -11.68
N LEU A 74 -7.13 -13.00 -11.13
CA LEU A 74 -6.83 -13.76 -9.91
C LEU A 74 -7.63 -13.25 -8.70
N TRP A 75 -7.75 -11.93 -8.53
CA TRP A 75 -8.57 -11.39 -7.43
C TRP A 75 -10.02 -11.84 -7.53
N HIS A 76 -10.61 -11.79 -8.73
CA HIS A 76 -12.01 -12.21 -8.94
C HIS A 76 -12.21 -13.72 -8.94
N GLU A 77 -11.19 -14.52 -9.25
CA GLU A 77 -11.18 -15.97 -9.09
C GLU A 77 -11.26 -16.36 -7.60
N ILE A 78 -10.47 -15.69 -6.76
CA ILE A 78 -10.46 -15.94 -5.31
C ILE A 78 -11.69 -15.35 -4.64
N MET A 79 -12.04 -14.10 -4.95
CA MET A 79 -13.18 -13.38 -4.37
C MET A 79 -14.02 -12.74 -5.47
N PRO A 80 -15.12 -13.36 -5.90
CA PRO A 80 -15.99 -12.82 -6.96
C PRO A 80 -16.62 -11.48 -6.60
N SER A 81 -16.84 -10.62 -7.60
CA SER A 81 -17.52 -9.34 -7.44
C SER A 81 -18.99 -9.52 -7.09
N GLN A 82 -19.53 -8.60 -6.27
CA GLN A 82 -20.92 -8.64 -5.77
C GLN A 82 -21.97 -8.66 -6.89
N GLY A 83 -22.99 -9.51 -6.72
CA GLY A 83 -24.18 -9.60 -7.58
C GLY A 83 -25.43 -9.00 -6.94
N ALA A 84 -25.34 -8.55 -5.67
CA ALA A 84 -26.41 -7.88 -4.93
C ALA A 84 -25.86 -6.67 -4.16
N PRO A 85 -26.71 -5.69 -3.78
CA PRO A 85 -26.29 -4.52 -3.00
C PRO A 85 -25.75 -4.91 -1.62
N SER A 86 -24.73 -4.19 -1.14
CA SER A 86 -24.23 -4.30 0.23
C SER A 86 -25.14 -3.57 1.23
N LYS A 87 -24.97 -3.83 2.52
CA LYS A 87 -25.80 -3.27 3.61
C LYS A 87 -25.98 -1.75 3.51
N ASP A 88 -24.92 -1.00 3.27
CA ASP A 88 -24.99 0.46 3.14
C ASP A 88 -25.64 0.91 1.82
N ASP A 89 -25.51 0.13 0.75
CA ASP A 89 -26.21 0.42 -0.52
C ASP A 89 -27.73 0.25 -0.35
N ILE A 90 -28.15 -0.75 0.41
CA ILE A 90 -29.57 -0.97 0.75
C ILE A 90 -30.11 0.19 1.60
N ILE A 91 -29.42 0.53 2.70
CA ILE A 91 -29.81 1.62 3.60
C ILE A 91 -29.93 2.96 2.85
N LEU A 92 -29.00 3.24 1.94
CA LEU A 92 -28.93 4.50 1.20
C LEU A 92 -29.75 4.50 -0.10
N ASN A 93 -30.36 3.37 -0.44
CA ASN A 93 -31.02 3.15 -1.74
C ASN A 93 -30.10 3.56 -2.91
N ARG A 94 -28.85 3.05 -2.89
CA ARG A 94 -27.80 3.38 -3.84
C ARG A 94 -27.80 2.40 -5.01
N THR A 95 -27.79 2.92 -6.23
CA THR A 95 -27.57 2.09 -7.42
C THR A 95 -26.08 1.97 -7.69
N ILE A 96 -25.59 0.73 -7.74
CA ILE A 96 -24.19 0.38 -8.01
C ILE A 96 -24.13 -0.63 -9.16
N PRO A 97 -23.01 -0.74 -9.87
CA PRO A 97 -22.78 -1.82 -10.82
C PRO A 97 -22.78 -3.18 -10.09
N LEU A 98 -23.57 -4.11 -10.58
CA LEU A 98 -23.66 -5.48 -10.07
C LEU A 98 -23.26 -6.47 -11.16
N VAL A 99 -22.59 -7.56 -10.77
CA VAL A 99 -22.22 -8.65 -11.69
C VAL A 99 -23.32 -9.69 -11.72
N ALA A 100 -23.82 -9.99 -12.90
CA ALA A 100 -24.87 -11.01 -13.07
C ALA A 100 -24.37 -12.39 -12.58
N GLY A 101 -25.11 -13.02 -11.67
CA GLY A 101 -24.71 -14.29 -11.05
C GLY A 101 -23.65 -14.17 -9.96
N GLY A 102 -23.20 -12.95 -9.64
CA GLY A 102 -22.28 -12.71 -8.54
C GLY A 102 -22.90 -12.99 -7.16
N PRO A 103 -22.07 -13.17 -6.12
CA PRO A 103 -22.54 -13.47 -4.77
C PRO A 103 -23.28 -12.29 -4.12
N ASP A 104 -24.18 -12.61 -3.21
CA ASP A 104 -24.90 -11.65 -2.38
C ASP A 104 -24.07 -11.39 -1.10
N PRO A 105 -23.61 -10.13 -0.86
CA PRO A 105 -22.83 -9.79 0.34
C PRO A 105 -23.54 -10.07 1.67
N GLU A 106 -24.88 -10.12 1.69
CA GLU A 106 -25.62 -10.45 2.92
C GLU A 106 -25.67 -11.96 3.19
N LYS A 107 -25.31 -12.81 2.20
CA LYS A 107 -25.37 -14.27 2.32
C LYS A 107 -24.01 -14.95 2.38
N THR A 108 -22.95 -14.28 1.90
CA THR A 108 -21.61 -14.82 1.89
C THR A 108 -20.58 -13.76 2.25
N ASP A 109 -19.46 -14.22 2.83
CA ASP A 109 -18.32 -13.36 3.12
C ASP A 109 -17.33 -13.30 1.97
N ARG A 110 -17.26 -14.33 1.14
CA ARG A 110 -16.33 -14.42 0.00
C ARG A 110 -16.85 -13.59 -1.17
N VAL A 111 -16.68 -12.27 -1.07
CA VAL A 111 -17.20 -11.31 -2.07
C VAL A 111 -16.38 -10.01 -2.07
N MET A 112 -16.10 -9.49 -3.29
CA MET A 112 -15.57 -8.15 -3.51
C MET A 112 -16.72 -7.16 -3.65
N LEU A 113 -16.65 -6.06 -2.91
CA LEU A 113 -17.57 -4.93 -3.00
C LEU A 113 -17.02 -3.88 -3.96
N SER A 114 -17.89 -3.26 -4.76
CA SER A 114 -17.53 -2.08 -5.54
C SER A 114 -17.68 -0.83 -4.69
N ARG A 115 -16.59 -0.08 -4.49
CA ARG A 115 -16.56 1.08 -3.59
C ARG A 115 -16.14 2.34 -4.32
N HIS A 116 -16.71 3.48 -3.90
CA HIS A 116 -16.35 4.79 -4.44
C HIS A 116 -15.10 5.32 -3.76
N ARG A 117 -14.17 5.82 -4.57
CA ARG A 117 -12.97 6.48 -4.07
C ARG A 117 -13.25 7.95 -3.79
N ILE A 118 -13.23 8.32 -2.51
CA ILE A 118 -13.23 9.71 -2.09
C ILE A 118 -12.04 9.93 -1.17
N SER A 119 -11.16 10.84 -1.57
CA SER A 119 -10.00 11.24 -0.77
C SER A 119 -9.84 12.73 -0.82
N ARG A 120 -9.56 13.33 0.32
CA ARG A 120 -9.31 14.76 0.44
C ARG A 120 -8.07 15.04 1.28
N ILE A 121 -7.60 16.28 1.25
CA ILE A 121 -6.54 16.79 2.11
C ILE A 121 -7.20 17.68 3.16
N LEU A 122 -6.90 17.47 4.42
CA LEU A 122 -7.23 18.36 5.53
C LEU A 122 -6.03 19.29 5.76
N TYR A 123 -6.24 20.58 5.54
CA TYR A 123 -5.25 21.64 5.74
C TYR A 123 -5.93 22.94 6.16
N LEU A 124 -5.42 23.61 7.20
CA LEU A 124 -6.02 24.79 7.82
C LEU A 124 -7.47 24.56 8.27
N HIS A 125 -7.76 23.36 8.81
CA HIS A 125 -9.10 22.89 9.19
C HIS A 125 -10.13 22.96 8.04
N LYS A 126 -9.65 22.86 6.78
CA LYS A 126 -10.48 22.87 5.57
C LYS A 126 -10.12 21.70 4.67
N PHE A 127 -11.11 21.19 3.94
CA PHE A 127 -10.90 20.11 2.99
C PHE A 127 -10.54 20.64 1.60
N PHE A 128 -9.53 20.02 1.01
CA PHE A 128 -9.11 20.20 -0.38
C PHE A 128 -9.23 18.90 -1.14
N ASP A 129 -9.59 18.95 -2.42
CA ASP A 129 -9.64 17.77 -3.26
C ASP A 129 -8.26 17.12 -3.38
N TYR A 130 -8.23 15.79 -3.48
CA TYR A 130 -7.02 15.04 -3.82
C TYR A 130 -7.21 14.26 -5.14
N PRO A 131 -6.37 14.49 -6.16
CA PRO A 131 -5.34 15.51 -6.21
C PRO A 131 -5.92 16.92 -6.20
N ILE A 132 -5.07 17.89 -5.80
CA ILE A 132 -5.48 19.30 -5.73
C ILE A 132 -6.00 19.74 -7.09
N SER A 133 -7.24 20.23 -7.10
CA SER A 133 -7.90 20.74 -8.29
C SER A 133 -7.96 22.27 -8.28
N MET A 134 -7.89 22.88 -9.46
CA MET A 134 -8.02 24.34 -9.64
C MET A 134 -9.49 24.77 -9.65
N ARG A 135 -10.24 24.40 -8.60
CA ARG A 135 -11.65 24.78 -8.43
C ARG A 135 -11.78 26.04 -7.58
N TRP A 136 -12.88 26.74 -7.72
CA TRP A 136 -13.17 27.93 -6.91
C TRP A 136 -13.08 27.65 -5.40
N SER A 137 -13.53 26.48 -4.97
CA SER A 137 -13.42 26.02 -3.59
C SER A 137 -11.98 25.98 -3.06
N THR A 138 -11.03 25.57 -3.89
CA THR A 138 -9.60 25.53 -3.54
C THR A 138 -9.07 26.94 -3.28
N PHE A 139 -9.37 27.90 -4.17
CA PHE A 139 -8.96 29.29 -4.00
C PHE A 139 -9.61 29.96 -2.79
N HIS A 140 -10.90 29.70 -2.58
CA HIS A 140 -11.63 30.20 -1.41
C HIS A 140 -11.04 29.64 -0.10
N ASN A 141 -10.74 28.34 -0.05
CA ASN A 141 -10.16 27.70 1.12
C ASN A 141 -8.72 28.14 1.41
N MET A 142 -7.92 28.40 0.38
CA MET A 142 -6.56 28.95 0.51
C MET A 142 -6.56 30.41 0.98
N GLY A 143 -7.54 31.19 0.56
CA GLY A 143 -7.60 32.63 0.74
C GLY A 143 -6.73 33.38 -0.27
N PHE A 144 -7.04 34.68 -0.47
CA PHE A 144 -6.45 35.53 -1.53
C PHE A 144 -4.92 35.60 -1.47
N GLY A 145 -4.34 35.87 -0.31
CA GLY A 145 -2.89 36.07 -0.18
C GLY A 145 -2.07 34.79 -0.49
N ARG A 146 -2.54 33.59 -0.06
CA ARG A 146 -1.89 32.32 -0.38
C ARG A 146 -2.05 31.95 -1.85
N THR A 147 -3.23 32.20 -2.41
CA THR A 147 -3.51 31.98 -3.84
C THR A 147 -2.59 32.81 -4.72
N TRP A 148 -2.42 34.09 -4.39
CA TRP A 148 -1.53 35.00 -5.11
C TRP A 148 -0.06 34.56 -5.04
N LYS A 149 0.43 34.23 -3.84
CA LYS A 149 1.79 33.66 -3.66
C LYS A 149 1.99 32.36 -4.42
N ALA A 150 0.99 31.47 -4.44
CA ALA A 150 1.03 30.21 -5.18
C ALA A 150 1.13 30.45 -6.69
N GLY A 151 0.35 31.39 -7.23
CA GLY A 151 0.38 31.78 -8.65
C GLY A 151 1.77 32.26 -9.09
N TRP A 152 2.32 33.25 -8.38
CA TRP A 152 3.66 33.78 -8.69
C TRP A 152 4.76 32.74 -8.49
N GLY A 153 4.68 31.95 -7.42
CA GLY A 153 5.65 30.88 -7.20
C GLY A 153 5.63 29.83 -8.30
N TYR A 154 4.45 29.51 -8.84
CA TYR A 154 4.30 28.60 -9.98
C TYR A 154 4.90 29.19 -11.26
N ILE A 155 4.59 30.45 -11.59
CA ILE A 155 5.16 31.15 -12.75
C ILE A 155 6.70 31.17 -12.63
N GLY A 156 7.24 31.52 -11.47
CA GLY A 156 8.68 31.49 -11.22
C GLY A 156 9.31 30.13 -11.47
N SER A 157 8.65 29.03 -11.06
CA SER A 157 9.15 27.67 -11.29
C SER A 157 9.04 27.23 -12.77
N CYS A 158 8.13 27.81 -13.54
CA CYS A 158 8.05 27.56 -14.98
C CYS A 158 9.20 28.24 -15.74
N LEU A 159 9.60 29.43 -15.31
CA LEU A 159 10.65 30.23 -15.94
C LEU A 159 12.06 29.78 -15.52
N HIS A 160 12.23 29.38 -14.26
CA HIS A 160 13.53 29.01 -13.69
C HIS A 160 13.47 27.59 -13.09
N LYS A 161 13.74 26.59 -13.93
CA LYS A 161 13.84 25.19 -13.49
C LYS A 161 15.14 24.97 -12.71
N ARG A 162 15.03 24.26 -11.56
CA ARG A 162 16.17 23.80 -10.78
C ARG A 162 16.67 22.46 -11.31
N LYS A 163 17.94 22.13 -11.08
CA LYS A 163 18.41 20.76 -11.23
C LYS A 163 17.70 19.90 -10.18
N GLU A 164 17.10 18.81 -10.61
CA GLU A 164 16.36 17.89 -9.72
C GLU A 164 17.33 16.98 -8.97
N ASN A 165 17.96 17.49 -7.91
CA ASN A 165 18.85 16.72 -7.05
C ASN A 165 18.10 16.05 -5.88
N SER A 166 16.89 16.51 -5.59
CA SER A 166 16.09 16.04 -4.46
C SER A 166 14.60 15.98 -4.80
N LEU A 167 13.84 15.30 -3.95
CA LEU A 167 12.39 15.27 -4.02
C LEU A 167 11.77 16.67 -3.84
N ALA A 168 12.38 17.52 -3.02
CA ALA A 168 11.97 18.91 -2.88
C ALA A 168 12.10 19.68 -4.21
N ASP A 169 13.24 19.55 -4.90
CA ASP A 169 13.45 20.17 -6.21
C ASP A 169 12.46 19.66 -7.25
N PHE A 170 12.20 18.34 -7.23
CA PHE A 170 11.20 17.69 -8.09
C PHE A 170 9.82 18.34 -7.93
N TYR A 171 9.36 18.51 -6.70
CA TYR A 171 8.05 19.14 -6.44
C TYR A 171 8.04 20.63 -6.73
N ILE A 172 9.09 21.37 -6.34
CA ILE A 172 9.19 22.82 -6.59
C ILE A 172 9.17 23.11 -8.08
N ASN A 173 9.85 22.31 -8.90
CA ASN A 173 9.85 22.46 -10.35
C ASN A 173 8.46 22.28 -10.98
N ARG A 174 7.59 21.47 -10.35
CA ARG A 174 6.25 21.14 -10.87
C ARG A 174 5.16 22.05 -10.33
N PHE A 175 5.28 22.49 -9.09
CA PHE A 175 4.20 23.17 -8.38
C PHE A 175 4.57 24.58 -7.91
N GLY A 176 5.86 24.93 -7.90
CA GLY A 176 6.39 26.13 -7.26
C GLY A 176 6.54 25.98 -5.75
N LYS A 177 7.49 26.71 -5.15
CA LYS A 177 7.79 26.62 -3.72
C LYS A 177 6.58 26.80 -2.81
N PRO A 178 5.66 27.79 -3.04
CA PRO A 178 4.52 27.97 -2.14
C PRO A 178 3.54 26.79 -2.10
N LEU A 179 3.20 26.19 -3.25
CA LEU A 179 2.31 25.03 -3.28
C LEU A 179 3.01 23.78 -2.72
N TYR A 180 4.32 23.62 -3.00
CA TYR A 180 5.11 22.57 -2.40
C TYR A 180 5.07 22.65 -0.87
N SER A 181 5.36 23.82 -0.28
CA SER A 181 5.35 23.98 1.18
C SER A 181 3.96 23.85 1.80
N MET A 182 2.88 24.15 1.08
CA MET A 182 1.52 23.99 1.60
C MET A 182 1.03 22.55 1.59
N PHE A 183 1.37 21.75 0.55
CA PHE A 183 0.69 20.49 0.31
C PHE A 183 1.60 19.26 0.23
N PHE A 184 2.93 19.43 0.24
CA PHE A 184 3.86 18.31 0.06
C PHE A 184 4.94 18.25 1.13
N GLU A 185 5.51 19.37 1.54
CA GLU A 185 6.71 19.45 2.39
C GLU A 185 6.49 18.76 3.73
N ASP A 186 5.52 19.26 4.52
CA ASP A 186 5.26 18.75 5.87
C ASP A 186 4.77 17.30 5.86
N TYR A 187 3.87 16.96 4.94
CA TYR A 187 3.38 15.59 4.81
C TYR A 187 4.51 14.61 4.42
N THR A 188 5.35 15.00 3.47
CA THR A 188 6.47 14.17 3.04
C THR A 188 7.47 13.98 4.18
N ALA A 189 7.75 15.05 4.94
CA ALA A 189 8.59 14.97 6.12
C ALA A 189 8.00 14.06 7.20
N LYS A 190 6.68 14.11 7.47
CA LYS A 190 5.99 13.17 8.38
C LYS A 190 6.16 11.73 7.91
N VAL A 191 5.89 11.44 6.63
CA VAL A 191 5.96 10.08 6.07
C VAL A 191 7.37 9.52 6.17
N TRP A 192 8.38 10.28 5.75
CA TRP A 192 9.75 9.77 5.62
C TRP A 192 10.63 10.04 6.83
N GLY A 193 10.20 10.89 7.78
CA GLY A 193 11.01 11.29 8.93
C GLY A 193 12.26 12.09 8.55
N ARG A 194 12.30 12.62 7.31
CA ARG A 194 13.43 13.41 6.77
C ARG A 194 12.91 14.59 5.96
N ASP A 195 13.74 15.63 5.87
CA ASP A 195 13.47 16.74 4.97
C ASP A 195 13.45 16.24 3.51
N PRO A 196 12.45 16.61 2.70
CA PRO A 196 12.35 16.22 1.30
C PRO A 196 13.57 16.60 0.44
N SER A 197 14.38 17.56 0.87
CA SER A 197 15.66 17.91 0.21
C SER A 197 16.72 16.82 0.31
N GLN A 198 16.57 15.87 1.23
CA GLN A 198 17.47 14.74 1.47
C GLN A 198 16.99 13.43 0.82
N ILE A 199 15.84 13.44 0.16
CA ILE A 199 15.21 12.26 -0.47
C ILE A 199 15.47 12.30 -1.97
N SER A 200 15.73 11.12 -2.58
CA SER A 200 15.90 10.98 -4.03
C SER A 200 14.66 11.45 -4.80
N PRO A 201 14.84 12.16 -5.93
CA PRO A 201 13.74 12.56 -6.80
C PRO A 201 13.01 11.35 -7.43
N ASP A 202 13.63 10.17 -7.48
CA ASP A 202 13.05 8.95 -8.06
C ASP A 202 11.73 8.55 -7.42
N TRP A 203 11.63 8.74 -6.09
CA TRP A 203 10.38 8.49 -5.38
C TRP A 203 9.23 9.38 -5.90
N GLY A 204 9.48 10.67 -6.11
CA GLY A 204 8.49 11.61 -6.67
C GLY A 204 8.11 11.24 -8.10
N SER A 205 9.08 10.77 -8.87
CA SER A 205 8.88 10.39 -10.25
C SER A 205 7.94 9.19 -10.40
N GLN A 206 7.92 8.27 -9.46
CA GLN A 206 7.01 7.12 -9.44
C GLN A 206 5.57 7.49 -9.05
N ARG A 207 5.38 8.55 -8.24
CA ARG A 207 4.09 8.90 -7.63
C ARG A 207 3.37 10.09 -8.27
N VAL A 208 4.08 11.04 -8.85
CA VAL A 208 3.52 12.34 -9.27
C VAL A 208 3.64 12.57 -10.78
N LYS A 209 3.96 11.52 -11.55
CA LYS A 209 4.04 11.61 -13.01
C LYS A 209 2.67 11.91 -13.62
N GLY A 210 2.67 12.81 -14.59
CA GLY A 210 1.47 13.21 -15.32
C GLY A 210 0.66 14.36 -14.70
N LEU A 211 0.91 14.77 -13.46
CA LEU A 211 0.27 15.97 -12.86
C LEU A 211 0.98 17.25 -13.32
N SER A 212 0.64 17.71 -14.51
CA SER A 212 0.98 19.08 -14.96
C SER A 212 -0.17 20.01 -14.60
N LEU A 213 0.03 20.91 -13.63
CA LEU A 213 -0.94 21.96 -13.33
C LEU A 213 -1.22 22.83 -14.56
N TRP A 214 -0.25 22.99 -15.46
CA TRP A 214 -0.43 23.71 -16.71
C TRP A 214 -1.44 23.03 -17.65
N LYS A 215 -1.36 21.71 -17.81
CA LYS A 215 -2.37 20.95 -18.58
C LYS A 215 -3.74 21.04 -17.92
N THR A 216 -3.81 20.99 -16.60
CA THR A 216 -5.06 21.13 -15.83
C THR A 216 -5.61 22.56 -15.95
N PHE A 217 -4.76 23.58 -15.86
CA PHE A 217 -5.13 24.98 -15.99
C PHE A 217 -5.56 25.34 -17.42
N THR A 218 -4.80 24.95 -18.43
CA THR A 218 -5.17 25.17 -19.85
C THR A 218 -6.41 24.39 -20.23
N ASN A 219 -6.61 23.17 -19.73
CA ASN A 219 -7.84 22.43 -19.94
C ASN A 219 -9.05 23.07 -19.23
N ALA A 220 -8.87 23.64 -18.06
CA ALA A 220 -9.93 24.38 -17.36
C ALA A 220 -10.29 25.69 -18.05
N LEU A 221 -9.32 26.45 -18.55
CA LEU A 221 -9.52 27.69 -19.31
C LEU A 221 -10.12 27.44 -20.70
N LEU A 222 -9.74 26.34 -21.36
CA LEU A 222 -10.22 26.01 -22.71
C LEU A 222 -11.50 25.18 -22.70
N LYS A 223 -12.00 24.76 -21.54
CA LYS A 223 -13.23 23.96 -21.40
C LYS A 223 -14.47 24.62 -22.04
N PRO A 224 -14.66 25.95 -21.97
CA PRO A 224 -15.80 26.60 -22.65
C PRO A 224 -15.73 26.54 -24.18
N PHE A 225 -14.53 26.35 -24.76
CA PHE A 225 -14.29 26.40 -26.21
C PHE A 225 -14.09 25.05 -26.88
N ARG A 226 -14.10 23.95 -26.10
CA ARG A 226 -13.93 22.59 -26.65
C ARG A 226 -15.27 21.88 -26.80
N LYS A 227 -15.60 21.49 -28.03
CA LYS A 227 -16.71 20.56 -28.33
C LYS A 227 -16.55 19.25 -27.53
N LYS A 228 -17.69 18.71 -27.10
CA LYS A 228 -17.94 17.58 -26.19
C LYS A 228 -17.36 16.21 -26.56
N ASN A 229 -16.23 16.09 -27.20
CA ASN A 229 -15.68 14.82 -27.65
C ASN A 229 -14.18 14.70 -27.38
N LYS A 230 -13.79 14.59 -26.10
CA LYS A 230 -12.62 13.84 -25.66
C LYS A 230 -12.78 13.56 -24.16
N LYS A 231 -12.78 12.28 -23.80
CA LYS A 231 -12.65 11.83 -22.41
C LYS A 231 -11.44 12.56 -21.81
N VAL A 232 -11.71 13.48 -20.89
CA VAL A 232 -10.66 14.05 -20.04
C VAL A 232 -10.13 12.86 -19.26
N GLU A 233 -8.86 12.51 -19.43
CA GLU A 233 -8.15 11.60 -18.56
C GLU A 233 -8.21 12.19 -17.15
N THR A 234 -9.21 11.80 -16.40
CA THR A 234 -9.20 11.92 -14.94
C THR A 234 -8.24 10.83 -14.48
N SER A 235 -7.06 11.23 -14.08
CA SER A 235 -5.97 10.33 -13.63
C SER A 235 -6.27 9.60 -12.33
N LEU A 236 -7.53 9.44 -11.97
CA LEU A 236 -7.97 8.83 -10.73
C LEU A 236 -9.19 7.96 -10.97
N ILE A 237 -9.06 6.73 -10.55
CA ILE A 237 -10.13 5.75 -10.52
C ILE A 237 -11.22 6.24 -9.57
N GLU A 238 -12.45 6.32 -10.06
CA GLU A 238 -13.61 6.71 -9.26
C GLU A 238 -14.17 5.54 -8.44
N GLN A 239 -13.89 4.31 -8.86
CA GLN A 239 -14.33 3.07 -8.20
C GLN A 239 -13.16 2.09 -8.05
N PHE A 240 -13.19 1.28 -7.02
CA PHE A 240 -12.23 0.21 -6.75
C PHE A 240 -12.94 -0.97 -6.11
N ASP A 241 -12.35 -2.16 -6.23
CA ASP A 241 -12.84 -3.35 -5.55
C ASP A 241 -12.27 -3.41 -4.14
N TYR A 242 -13.05 -4.00 -3.22
CA TYR A 242 -12.64 -4.13 -1.83
C TYR A 242 -13.27 -5.37 -1.19
N PRO A 243 -12.48 -6.27 -0.61
CA PRO A 243 -13.02 -7.45 0.09
C PRO A 243 -13.97 -7.04 1.20
N LYS A 244 -15.08 -7.77 1.35
CA LYS A 244 -16.13 -7.47 2.33
C LYS A 244 -15.59 -7.16 3.73
N LYS A 245 -14.62 -7.94 4.20
CA LYS A 245 -14.03 -7.82 5.55
C LYS A 245 -12.62 -7.20 5.57
N GLY A 246 -12.25 -6.48 4.53
CA GLY A 246 -10.93 -5.85 4.40
C GLY A 246 -9.95 -6.63 3.52
N PRO A 247 -8.81 -6.01 3.13
CA PRO A 247 -7.85 -6.59 2.19
C PRO A 247 -7.23 -7.91 2.68
N GLY A 248 -7.08 -8.09 3.99
CA GLY A 248 -6.57 -9.34 4.59
C GLY A 248 -7.39 -10.55 4.19
N GLN A 249 -8.70 -10.39 4.05
CA GLN A 249 -9.60 -11.49 3.69
C GLN A 249 -9.23 -12.17 2.37
N LEU A 250 -8.78 -11.44 1.35
CA LEU A 250 -8.35 -12.07 0.09
C LEU A 250 -7.20 -13.07 0.33
N TYR A 251 -6.26 -12.70 1.18
CA TYR A 251 -5.08 -13.52 1.46
C TYR A 251 -5.37 -14.68 2.39
N GLU A 252 -6.31 -14.52 3.31
CA GLU A 252 -6.86 -15.61 4.14
C GLU A 252 -7.58 -16.66 3.27
N GLU A 253 -8.41 -16.21 2.33
CA GLU A 253 -9.06 -17.10 1.35
C GLU A 253 -8.04 -17.79 0.44
N MET A 254 -7.01 -17.06 -0.03
CA MET A 254 -5.92 -17.64 -0.83
C MET A 254 -5.17 -18.71 -0.04
N ALA A 255 -4.83 -18.46 1.23
CA ALA A 255 -4.18 -19.43 2.10
C ALA A 255 -5.03 -20.71 2.26
N THR A 256 -6.33 -20.55 2.50
CA THR A 256 -7.27 -21.68 2.57
C THR A 256 -7.27 -22.50 1.27
N LEU A 257 -7.27 -21.83 0.11
CA LEU A 257 -7.21 -22.52 -1.18
C LEU A 257 -5.89 -23.24 -1.40
N ILE A 258 -4.75 -22.64 -1.00
CA ILE A 258 -3.43 -23.27 -1.06
C ILE A 258 -3.41 -24.57 -0.28
N GLU A 259 -3.92 -24.58 0.96
CA GLU A 259 -3.99 -25.78 1.79
C GLU A 259 -4.92 -26.84 1.18
N GLN A 260 -6.09 -26.44 0.65
CA GLN A 260 -7.01 -27.35 -0.05
C GLN A 260 -6.41 -27.97 -1.31
N MET A 261 -5.52 -27.25 -2.00
CA MET A 261 -4.79 -27.75 -3.17
C MET A 261 -3.55 -28.58 -2.79
N GLY A 262 -3.25 -28.73 -1.49
CA GLY A 262 -2.17 -29.56 -0.96
C GLY A 262 -0.86 -28.81 -0.72
N GLY A 263 -0.82 -27.49 -0.77
CA GLY A 263 0.32 -26.70 -0.30
C GLY A 263 0.37 -26.62 1.23
N GLU A 264 1.52 -26.23 1.78
CA GLU A 264 1.74 -26.16 3.21
C GLU A 264 2.03 -24.73 3.67
N ILE A 265 1.48 -24.34 4.84
CA ILE A 265 1.72 -23.03 5.45
C ILE A 265 2.08 -23.24 6.92
N HIS A 266 3.28 -22.82 7.31
CA HIS A 266 3.79 -22.88 8.67
C HIS A 266 3.88 -21.46 9.24
N LEU A 267 2.99 -21.12 10.17
CA LEU A 267 3.02 -19.85 10.92
C LEU A 267 4.00 -19.96 12.10
N ASP A 268 4.35 -18.82 12.72
CA ASP A 268 5.32 -18.73 13.82
C ASP A 268 6.66 -19.38 13.48
N SER A 269 7.06 -19.27 12.20
CA SER A 269 8.18 -19.99 11.58
C SER A 269 9.14 -19.00 10.91
N GLU A 270 9.96 -18.34 11.73
CA GLU A 270 10.90 -17.33 11.27
C GLU A 270 12.13 -17.96 10.60
N VAL A 271 12.45 -17.54 9.37
CA VAL A 271 13.71 -17.89 8.71
C VAL A 271 14.81 -17.03 9.29
N THR A 272 15.73 -17.69 10.02
CA THR A 272 16.82 -17.03 10.75
C THR A 272 18.19 -17.16 10.08
N LYS A 273 18.35 -18.17 9.19
CA LYS A 273 19.59 -18.39 8.42
C LYS A 273 19.27 -18.92 7.03
N VAL A 274 20.08 -18.48 6.04
CA VAL A 274 20.06 -18.99 4.66
C VAL A 274 21.45 -19.51 4.33
N THR A 275 21.57 -20.80 4.02
CA THR A 275 22.85 -21.45 3.72
C THR A 275 23.07 -21.46 2.22
N LEU A 276 24.16 -20.82 1.79
CA LEU A 276 24.59 -20.76 0.39
C LEU A 276 25.73 -21.74 0.12
N LYS A 277 25.70 -22.39 -1.06
CA LYS A 277 26.79 -23.19 -1.59
C LYS A 277 26.74 -23.11 -3.13
N ASP A 278 27.88 -22.82 -3.75
CA ASP A 278 28.04 -22.81 -5.22
C ASP A 278 26.96 -21.95 -5.95
N ASN A 279 26.70 -20.75 -5.45
CA ASN A 279 25.67 -19.83 -5.92
C ASN A 279 24.24 -20.41 -5.91
N GLN A 280 23.97 -21.29 -4.95
CA GLN A 280 22.63 -21.83 -4.70
C GLN A 280 22.29 -21.77 -3.20
N VAL A 281 21.03 -21.55 -2.89
CA VAL A 281 20.52 -21.81 -1.55
C VAL A 281 20.36 -23.33 -1.41
N VAL A 282 20.96 -23.89 -0.35
CA VAL A 282 20.88 -25.34 -0.08
C VAL A 282 19.95 -25.67 1.07
N SER A 283 19.80 -24.75 2.03
CA SER A 283 18.86 -24.90 3.14
C SER A 283 18.53 -23.57 3.82
N LEU A 284 17.41 -23.54 4.54
CA LEU A 284 17.02 -22.50 5.48
C LEU A 284 17.02 -23.05 6.89
N THR A 285 17.33 -22.21 7.88
CA THR A 285 17.12 -22.54 9.30
C THR A 285 15.90 -21.78 9.81
N ILE A 286 14.93 -22.51 10.37
CA ILE A 286 13.71 -21.97 10.95
C ILE A 286 13.87 -21.86 12.47
N ASN A 287 13.54 -20.70 13.04
CA ASN A 287 13.55 -20.45 14.49
C ASN A 287 14.88 -20.81 15.18
N ASN A 288 16.02 -20.63 14.49
CA ASN A 288 17.37 -21.05 14.93
C ASN A 288 17.52 -22.54 15.25
N LYS A 289 16.63 -23.41 14.75
CA LYS A 289 16.59 -24.81 15.16
C LYS A 289 16.44 -25.77 13.98
N ASP A 290 15.39 -25.66 13.22
CA ASP A 290 15.02 -26.67 12.23
C ASP A 290 15.60 -26.33 10.85
N GLU A 291 16.28 -27.28 10.22
CA GLU A 291 16.82 -27.12 8.88
C GLU A 291 15.82 -27.62 7.83
N VAL A 292 15.53 -26.76 6.84
CA VAL A 292 14.62 -27.06 5.73
C VAL A 292 15.38 -26.96 4.42
N LYS A 293 15.21 -27.96 3.55
CA LYS A 293 15.80 -28.05 2.21
C LYS A 293 14.75 -27.86 1.14
N GLY A 294 15.17 -27.38 -0.03
CA GLY A 294 14.31 -27.21 -1.19
C GLY A 294 15.10 -27.09 -2.48
N ASP A 295 14.41 -27.19 -3.60
CA ASP A 295 14.97 -26.99 -4.93
C ASP A 295 14.92 -25.53 -5.36
N PHE A 296 13.83 -24.83 -5.00
CA PHE A 296 13.60 -23.42 -5.25
C PHE A 296 13.30 -22.69 -3.95
N PHE A 297 13.68 -21.43 -3.91
CA PHE A 297 13.45 -20.55 -2.76
C PHE A 297 12.87 -19.23 -3.22
N VAL A 298 11.72 -18.83 -2.68
CA VAL A 298 11.09 -17.53 -2.91
C VAL A 298 11.15 -16.73 -1.63
N SER A 299 11.73 -15.53 -1.66
CA SER A 299 11.85 -14.68 -0.49
C SER A 299 11.09 -13.38 -0.66
N SER A 300 10.11 -13.13 0.20
CA SER A 300 9.46 -11.84 0.38
C SER A 300 9.97 -11.07 1.61
N MET A 301 10.91 -11.64 2.35
CA MET A 301 11.50 -11.00 3.52
C MET A 301 12.31 -9.75 3.13
N PRO A 302 12.46 -8.75 4.02
CA PRO A 302 13.26 -7.57 3.74
C PRO A 302 14.68 -7.91 3.31
N LEU A 303 15.20 -7.27 2.26
CA LEU A 303 16.57 -7.52 1.77
C LEU A 303 17.63 -7.39 2.86
N LYS A 304 17.44 -6.43 3.77
CA LYS A 304 18.31 -6.26 4.93
C LYS A 304 18.38 -7.54 5.78
N ASP A 305 17.24 -8.14 6.07
CA ASP A 305 17.15 -9.34 6.91
C ASP A 305 17.66 -10.57 6.15
N LEU A 306 17.41 -10.64 4.85
CA LEU A 306 17.95 -11.70 3.99
C LEU A 306 19.48 -11.71 4.00
N TYR A 307 20.13 -10.54 3.92
CA TYR A 307 21.59 -10.46 3.97
C TYR A 307 22.16 -10.74 5.37
N PHE A 308 21.44 -10.39 6.44
CA PHE A 308 21.80 -10.86 7.78
C PHE A 308 21.69 -12.38 7.89
N ALA A 309 20.66 -12.98 7.31
CA ALA A 309 20.46 -14.44 7.30
C ALA A 309 21.51 -15.17 6.46
N PHE A 310 22.08 -14.56 5.41
CA PHE A 310 23.24 -15.12 4.70
C PHE A 310 24.50 -15.16 5.56
N GLY A 311 24.73 -14.13 6.40
CA GLY A 311 25.98 -13.89 7.11
C GLY A 311 27.04 -13.20 6.23
N LYS A 312 27.79 -12.29 6.84
CA LYS A 312 28.78 -11.44 6.12
C LYS A 312 29.84 -12.26 5.40
N GLU A 313 30.25 -13.37 5.99
CA GLU A 313 31.31 -14.24 5.50
C GLU A 313 30.91 -15.09 4.27
N ASN A 314 29.62 -15.18 3.96
CA ASN A 314 29.08 -16.04 2.90
C ASN A 314 28.68 -15.28 1.62
N VAL A 315 28.81 -13.97 1.62
CA VAL A 315 28.43 -13.10 0.50
C VAL A 315 29.50 -12.02 0.24
N PRO A 316 29.59 -11.47 -0.98
CA PRO A 316 30.53 -10.39 -1.25
C PRO A 316 30.26 -9.17 -0.37
N GLU A 317 31.33 -8.46 0.03
CA GLU A 317 31.26 -7.31 0.95
C GLU A 317 30.36 -6.18 0.42
N ALA A 318 30.50 -5.82 -0.87
CA ALA A 318 29.76 -4.68 -1.43
C ALA A 318 28.22 -4.85 -1.37
N PRO A 319 27.60 -5.95 -1.85
CA PRO A 319 26.16 -6.14 -1.70
C PRO A 319 25.73 -6.32 -0.24
N TYR A 320 26.57 -6.89 0.63
CA TYR A 320 26.28 -7.00 2.06
C TYR A 320 26.15 -5.64 2.71
N GLU A 321 27.14 -4.77 2.52
CA GLU A 321 27.16 -3.41 3.09
C GLU A 321 25.97 -2.58 2.55
N VAL A 322 25.65 -2.67 1.26
CA VAL A 322 24.50 -1.96 0.70
C VAL A 322 23.19 -2.47 1.30
N ALA A 323 22.97 -3.78 1.32
CA ALA A 323 21.70 -4.37 1.76
C ALA A 323 21.44 -4.18 3.26
N THR A 324 22.46 -4.37 4.11
CA THR A 324 22.30 -4.27 5.56
C THR A 324 22.11 -2.82 6.05
N HIS A 325 22.46 -1.84 5.23
CA HIS A 325 22.23 -0.42 5.51
C HIS A 325 20.99 0.16 4.79
N LEU A 326 20.19 -0.67 4.10
CA LEU A 326 18.90 -0.24 3.56
C LEU A 326 17.96 0.19 4.68
N VAL A 327 17.28 1.31 4.47
CA VAL A 327 16.41 1.93 5.47
C VAL A 327 14.95 1.62 5.16
N TYR A 328 14.18 1.37 6.20
CA TYR A 328 12.72 1.22 6.16
C TYR A 328 12.07 2.25 7.07
N ARG A 329 10.81 2.58 6.79
CA ARG A 329 9.94 3.29 7.74
C ARG A 329 8.95 2.30 8.33
N ASP A 330 8.75 2.43 9.61
CA ASP A 330 7.76 1.70 10.37
C ASP A 330 6.43 2.47 10.39
N PHE A 331 5.38 1.81 10.79
CA PHE A 331 4.03 2.30 10.72
C PHE A 331 3.27 1.97 12.00
N ILE A 332 2.54 2.95 12.52
CA ILE A 332 1.65 2.76 13.66
C ILE A 332 0.25 3.17 13.20
N THR A 333 -0.73 2.32 13.44
CA THR A 333 -2.14 2.67 13.25
C THR A 333 -2.88 2.60 14.57
N VAL A 334 -3.75 3.58 14.80
CA VAL A 334 -4.67 3.61 15.93
C VAL A 334 -6.09 3.56 15.42
N GLY A 335 -6.82 2.52 15.78
CA GLY A 335 -8.27 2.46 15.55
C GLY A 335 -8.98 3.19 16.68
N VAL A 336 -9.86 4.13 16.36
CA VAL A 336 -10.71 4.86 17.33
C VAL A 336 -12.17 4.65 16.99
N LEU A 337 -12.92 4.11 17.91
CA LEU A 337 -14.37 3.98 17.81
C LEU A 337 -15.02 5.21 18.45
N ALA A 338 -15.81 5.94 17.69
CA ALA A 338 -16.53 7.12 18.17
C ALA A 338 -18.03 7.01 17.92
N LYS A 339 -18.84 7.70 18.71
CA LYS A 339 -20.30 7.81 18.51
C LYS A 339 -20.62 8.57 17.22
N LYS A 340 -19.86 9.61 16.91
CA LYS A 340 -20.09 10.48 15.74
C LYS A 340 -18.82 11.27 15.39
N LEU A 341 -18.80 11.86 14.18
CA LEU A 341 -17.84 12.87 13.82
C LEU A 341 -18.39 14.28 14.11
N LEU A 342 -17.51 15.23 14.46
CA LEU A 342 -17.87 16.65 14.58
C LEU A 342 -18.20 17.30 13.23
N ILE A 343 -17.62 16.75 12.15
CA ILE A 343 -17.76 17.27 10.79
C ILE A 343 -18.84 16.45 10.07
N SER A 344 -19.94 17.10 9.71
CA SER A 344 -20.99 16.50 8.91
C SER A 344 -20.64 16.46 7.41
N ASN A 345 -21.22 15.52 6.69
CA ASN A 345 -21.11 15.42 5.25
C ASN A 345 -21.88 16.56 4.55
N LYS A 346 -21.16 17.45 3.86
CA LYS A 346 -21.74 18.54 3.04
C LYS A 346 -21.60 18.25 1.53
N THR A 347 -21.22 17.04 1.16
CA THR A 347 -21.03 16.64 -0.24
C THR A 347 -22.33 16.06 -0.81
N LYS A 348 -22.32 15.77 -2.11
CA LYS A 348 -23.44 15.09 -2.79
C LYS A 348 -23.45 13.57 -2.53
N ASN A 349 -22.36 13.02 -2.02
CA ASN A 349 -22.22 11.58 -1.79
C ASN A 349 -22.85 11.23 -0.44
N LYS A 350 -23.97 10.54 -0.46
CA LYS A 350 -24.67 10.09 0.75
C LYS A 350 -23.85 9.02 1.47
N THR A 351 -23.88 9.07 2.80
CA THR A 351 -23.26 8.10 3.70
C THR A 351 -24.24 7.71 4.80
N VAL A 352 -24.08 6.53 5.36
CA VAL A 352 -24.86 6.11 6.55
C VAL A 352 -24.56 7.08 7.69
N SER A 353 -25.58 7.52 8.40
CA SER A 353 -25.49 8.50 9.49
C SER A 353 -24.85 9.85 9.10
N ASN A 354 -24.85 10.18 7.81
CA ASN A 354 -24.33 11.44 7.27
C ASN A 354 -22.88 11.76 7.68
N ILE A 355 -22.03 10.75 7.87
CA ILE A 355 -20.60 10.92 8.15
C ILE A 355 -19.84 11.42 6.93
N LEU A 356 -18.61 11.92 7.12
CA LEU A 356 -17.73 12.29 6.01
C LEU A 356 -17.61 11.14 5.01
N PRO A 357 -17.69 11.40 3.69
CA PRO A 357 -17.73 10.34 2.67
C PRO A 357 -16.35 9.82 2.28
N ASP A 358 -15.29 10.35 2.90
CA ASP A 358 -13.92 10.00 2.58
C ASP A 358 -13.60 8.57 3.02
N THR A 359 -12.95 7.81 2.17
CA THR A 359 -12.26 6.60 2.58
C THR A 359 -10.93 6.94 3.22
N TRP A 360 -10.29 8.04 2.75
CA TRP A 360 -8.95 8.42 3.16
C TRP A 360 -8.75 9.93 3.12
N ILE A 361 -8.21 10.48 4.20
CA ILE A 361 -7.90 11.92 4.36
C ILE A 361 -6.41 12.06 4.65
N TYR A 362 -5.71 12.86 3.83
CA TYR A 362 -4.33 13.28 4.11
C TYR A 362 -4.32 14.45 5.08
N VAL A 363 -3.60 14.33 6.20
CA VAL A 363 -3.56 15.35 7.25
C VAL A 363 -2.30 16.21 7.09
N GLN A 364 -2.50 17.44 6.64
CA GLN A 364 -1.43 18.43 6.44
C GLN A 364 -1.33 19.44 7.59
N GLU A 365 -2.07 19.22 8.68
CA GLU A 365 -2.01 20.07 9.87
C GLU A 365 -0.66 19.91 10.56
N ARG A 366 -0.02 21.03 10.94
CA ARG A 366 1.34 21.04 11.51
C ARG A 366 1.35 20.74 13.00
N GLU A 367 0.25 21.02 13.67
CA GLU A 367 0.08 20.81 15.11
C GLU A 367 -0.04 19.35 15.52
N VAL A 368 -0.23 18.43 14.56
CA VAL A 368 -0.38 17.00 14.83
C VAL A 368 0.68 16.17 14.11
N LYS A 369 1.03 15.03 14.69
CA LYS A 369 1.90 14.02 14.08
C LYS A 369 1.13 13.09 13.14
N LEU A 370 -0.18 13.04 13.28
CA LEU A 370 -1.09 12.29 12.43
C LEU A 370 -0.82 12.61 10.95
N GLY A 371 -0.54 11.59 10.16
CA GLY A 371 -0.28 11.73 8.72
C GLY A 371 -1.51 11.49 7.86
N ARG A 372 -2.31 10.48 8.21
CA ARG A 372 -3.49 10.08 7.44
C ARG A 372 -4.59 9.58 8.36
N LEU A 373 -5.83 9.75 7.90
CA LEU A 373 -7.03 9.25 8.58
C LEU A 373 -7.85 8.43 7.60
N GLN A 374 -8.31 7.27 8.02
CA GLN A 374 -9.25 6.41 7.30
C GLN A 374 -10.61 6.40 8.00
N ILE A 375 -11.71 6.31 7.25
CA ILE A 375 -13.06 6.10 7.79
C ILE A 375 -13.53 4.75 7.28
N PHE A 376 -13.40 3.70 8.10
CA PHE A 376 -13.63 2.32 7.70
C PHE A 376 -15.07 2.03 7.32
N ASN A 377 -16.04 2.76 7.86
CA ASN A 377 -17.45 2.70 7.46
C ASN A 377 -17.65 2.88 5.93
N ASN A 378 -16.78 3.68 5.29
CA ASN A 378 -16.84 3.97 3.86
C ASN A 378 -16.06 2.97 2.99
N TRP A 379 -15.12 2.23 3.58
CA TRP A 379 -14.41 1.15 2.89
C TRP A 379 -15.32 -0.06 2.72
N SER A 380 -15.94 -0.50 3.81
CA SER A 380 -16.95 -1.54 3.81
C SER A 380 -17.87 -1.41 5.02
N PRO A 381 -19.19 -1.59 4.85
CA PRO A 381 -20.13 -1.55 5.98
C PRO A 381 -19.91 -2.70 6.98
N TYR A 382 -19.13 -3.73 6.61
CA TYR A 382 -18.81 -4.89 7.44
C TYR A 382 -17.50 -4.75 8.21
N MET A 383 -16.79 -3.62 8.03
CA MET A 383 -15.62 -3.26 8.84
C MET A 383 -16.00 -2.73 10.21
N VAL A 384 -17.27 -2.38 10.43
CA VAL A 384 -17.77 -1.75 11.64
C VAL A 384 -18.91 -2.57 12.22
N LYS A 385 -18.82 -2.91 13.50
CA LYS A 385 -19.82 -3.72 14.20
C LYS A 385 -21.19 -3.06 14.23
N ASP A 386 -21.24 -1.76 14.55
CA ASP A 386 -22.46 -0.96 14.61
C ASP A 386 -22.35 0.21 13.60
N LEU A 387 -22.73 -0.08 12.34
CA LEU A 387 -22.58 0.83 11.23
C LEU A 387 -23.40 2.12 11.37
N GLU A 388 -24.58 2.05 12.02
CA GLU A 388 -25.54 3.14 12.05
C GLU A 388 -25.28 4.10 13.20
N ASN A 389 -24.73 3.61 14.32
CA ASN A 389 -24.58 4.39 15.55
C ASN A 389 -23.13 4.71 15.90
N THR A 390 -22.14 4.15 15.16
CA THR A 390 -20.72 4.39 15.43
C THR A 390 -19.92 4.68 14.18
N VAL A 391 -18.80 5.38 14.35
CA VAL A 391 -17.80 5.61 13.32
C VAL A 391 -16.48 5.00 13.77
N TRP A 392 -15.90 4.15 12.92
CA TRP A 392 -14.62 3.52 13.14
C TRP A 392 -13.56 4.19 12.27
N VAL A 393 -12.62 4.90 12.90
CA VAL A 393 -11.57 5.63 12.18
C VAL A 393 -10.20 5.03 12.45
N GLY A 394 -9.36 4.99 11.43
CA GLY A 394 -7.95 4.60 11.52
C GLY A 394 -7.05 5.82 11.43
N LEU A 395 -6.16 5.99 12.39
CA LEU A 395 -5.18 7.08 12.46
C LEU A 395 -3.80 6.52 12.14
N GLU A 396 -3.12 7.09 11.17
CA GLU A 396 -1.85 6.58 10.66
C GLU A 396 -0.68 7.48 11.02
N TYR A 397 0.31 6.88 11.68
CA TYR A 397 1.54 7.52 12.11
C TYR A 397 2.75 6.81 11.50
N PHE A 398 3.78 7.57 11.18
CA PHE A 398 5.03 7.05 10.64
C PHE A 398 6.14 7.24 11.67
N ALA A 399 6.84 6.18 11.96
CA ALA A 399 7.91 6.17 12.96
C ALA A 399 9.06 5.28 12.49
N ASN A 400 10.14 5.26 13.23
CA ASN A 400 11.16 4.22 13.14
C ASN A 400 11.27 3.53 14.48
N GLU A 401 11.63 2.26 14.48
CA GLU A 401 12.05 1.55 15.69
C GLU A 401 13.17 2.36 16.38
N GLY A 402 13.02 2.59 17.69
CA GLY A 402 13.90 3.46 18.48
C GLY A 402 13.49 4.94 18.52
N ASP A 403 12.57 5.42 17.68
CA ASP A 403 12.05 6.79 17.79
C ASP A 403 11.21 6.95 19.07
N PRO A 404 11.19 8.16 19.70
CA PRO A 404 10.31 8.40 20.84
C PRO A 404 8.83 8.10 20.58
N LEU A 405 8.39 8.26 19.33
CA LEU A 405 7.02 7.93 18.92
C LEU A 405 6.78 6.42 18.89
N TRP A 406 7.77 5.65 18.44
CA TRP A 406 7.70 4.19 18.42
C TRP A 406 7.78 3.59 19.82
N GLU A 407 8.66 4.13 20.66
CA GLU A 407 8.88 3.63 22.04
C GLU A 407 7.79 4.07 23.03
N MET A 408 6.89 4.98 22.61
CA MET A 408 5.82 5.45 23.48
C MET A 408 4.92 4.29 23.93
N PRO A 409 4.60 4.18 25.24
CA PRO A 409 3.67 3.18 25.76
C PRO A 409 2.30 3.27 25.08
N LYS A 410 1.66 2.12 24.86
CA LYS A 410 0.40 2.00 24.10
C LYS A 410 -0.67 2.99 24.58
N ASP A 411 -0.90 3.06 25.90
CA ASP A 411 -1.97 3.90 26.45
C ASP A 411 -1.67 5.40 26.26
N GLN A 412 -0.40 5.80 26.40
CA GLN A 412 0.03 7.18 26.14
C GLN A 412 -0.09 7.53 24.66
N PHE A 413 0.25 6.59 23.78
CA PHE A 413 0.11 6.79 22.34
C PHE A 413 -1.36 6.95 21.94
N ILE A 414 -2.25 6.10 22.46
CA ILE A 414 -3.70 6.20 22.23
C ILE A 414 -4.22 7.56 22.73
N ALA A 415 -3.86 7.97 23.94
CA ALA A 415 -4.27 9.27 24.50
C ALA A 415 -3.79 10.43 23.60
N MET A 416 -2.54 10.40 23.13
CA MET A 416 -2.01 11.39 22.17
C MET A 416 -2.82 11.38 20.88
N ALA A 417 -3.14 10.20 20.33
CA ALA A 417 -3.89 10.08 19.08
C ALA A 417 -5.32 10.63 19.21
N GLU A 418 -5.97 10.41 20.36
CA GLU A 418 -7.28 10.99 20.68
C GLU A 418 -7.21 12.53 20.81
N ASP A 419 -6.16 13.04 21.45
CA ASP A 419 -5.91 14.49 21.56
C ASP A 419 -5.72 15.13 20.18
N GLU A 420 -4.93 14.50 19.31
CA GLU A 420 -4.70 15.00 17.95
C GLU A 420 -5.98 14.97 17.11
N LEU A 421 -6.80 13.90 17.24
CA LEU A 421 -8.07 13.78 16.52
C LEU A 421 -9.06 14.87 16.97
N ALA A 422 -9.06 15.24 18.25
CA ALA A 422 -9.85 16.34 18.79
C ALA A 422 -9.28 17.72 18.35
N ALA A 423 -7.96 17.89 18.36
CA ALA A 423 -7.30 19.12 17.94
C ALA A 423 -7.63 19.49 16.47
N ILE A 424 -7.64 18.51 15.57
CA ILE A 424 -8.06 18.71 14.19
C ILE A 424 -9.59 18.76 13.99
N LYS A 425 -10.35 18.73 15.09
CA LYS A 425 -11.82 18.86 15.14
C LYS A 425 -12.58 17.81 14.33
N VAL A 426 -12.07 16.59 14.27
CA VAL A 426 -12.75 15.48 13.57
C VAL A 426 -13.68 14.73 14.53
N VAL A 427 -13.25 14.49 15.79
CA VAL A 427 -14.04 13.84 16.84
C VAL A 427 -13.89 14.63 18.14
N ASP A 428 -14.95 14.70 18.94
CA ASP A 428 -14.86 15.18 20.32
C ASP A 428 -14.40 14.02 21.23
N LYS A 429 -13.46 14.27 22.14
CA LYS A 429 -13.00 13.24 23.10
C LYS A 429 -14.15 12.61 23.89
N ALA A 430 -15.20 13.37 24.21
CA ALA A 430 -16.38 12.87 24.91
C ALA A 430 -17.22 11.87 24.08
N ASP A 431 -17.04 11.85 22.77
CA ASP A 431 -17.70 10.91 21.86
C ASP A 431 -16.86 9.66 21.58
N ILE A 432 -15.62 9.56 22.06
CA ILE A 432 -14.76 8.37 21.91
C ILE A 432 -15.27 7.26 22.84
N LEU A 433 -15.44 6.06 22.28
CA LEU A 433 -15.96 4.89 23.00
C LEU A 433 -14.85 3.88 23.33
N ASP A 434 -13.91 3.70 22.41
CA ASP A 434 -12.83 2.70 22.53
C ASP A 434 -11.72 2.99 21.54
N ALA A 435 -10.51 2.47 21.79
CA ALA A 435 -9.39 2.59 20.88
C ALA A 435 -8.42 1.39 20.97
N THR A 436 -7.68 1.16 19.89
CA THR A 436 -6.61 0.15 19.82
C THR A 436 -5.45 0.64 18.99
N GLN A 437 -4.25 0.10 19.25
CA GLN A 437 -3.02 0.41 18.52
C GLN A 437 -2.39 -0.85 17.93
N LEU A 438 -1.90 -0.73 16.70
CA LEU A 438 -1.09 -1.73 16.02
C LEU A 438 0.21 -1.09 15.55
N LYS A 439 1.34 -1.80 15.71
CA LYS A 439 2.67 -1.41 15.23
C LYS A 439 3.12 -2.38 14.14
N VAL A 440 3.67 -1.86 13.05
CA VAL A 440 4.15 -2.66 11.90
C VAL A 440 5.54 -2.21 11.54
N LYS A 441 6.49 -3.12 11.65
CA LYS A 441 7.89 -2.88 11.27
C LYS A 441 8.06 -2.97 9.76
N LYS A 442 9.00 -2.19 9.21
CA LYS A 442 9.46 -2.26 7.81
C LYS A 442 8.33 -2.14 6.79
N ALA A 443 7.34 -1.28 7.08
CA ALA A 443 6.18 -1.10 6.21
C ALA A 443 6.52 -0.41 4.88
N TYR A 444 7.52 0.49 4.87
CA TYR A 444 7.89 1.28 3.70
C TYR A 444 9.39 1.21 3.43
N PRO A 445 9.83 0.57 2.32
CA PRO A 445 11.21 0.66 1.85
C PRO A 445 11.52 2.12 1.48
N ALA A 446 12.63 2.66 2.00
CA ALA A 446 13.01 4.05 1.81
C ALA A 446 14.06 4.19 0.70
N TYR A 447 13.94 5.26 -0.11
CA TYR A 447 14.80 5.50 -1.29
C TYR A 447 15.86 6.56 -0.99
N PHE A 448 16.66 6.30 0.04
CA PHE A 448 17.77 7.17 0.42
C PHE A 448 18.94 6.34 0.97
N ASP A 449 20.04 7.00 1.32
CA ASP A 449 21.28 6.42 1.81
C ASP A 449 21.88 5.40 0.82
N THR A 450 21.99 4.11 1.16
CA THR A 450 22.57 3.07 0.31
C THR A 450 21.67 2.63 -0.86
N TYR A 451 20.39 3.05 -0.88
CA TYR A 451 19.47 2.70 -1.97
C TYR A 451 19.99 3.08 -3.36
N LYS A 452 20.77 4.15 -3.50
CA LYS A 452 21.38 4.56 -4.78
C LYS A 452 22.23 3.45 -5.41
N ASP A 453 22.75 2.54 -4.59
CA ASP A 453 23.61 1.43 -5.00
C ASP A 453 22.87 0.09 -5.01
N ILE A 454 21.52 0.09 -4.96
CA ILE A 454 20.66 -1.11 -4.88
C ILE A 454 20.95 -2.13 -6.01
N LYS A 455 21.43 -1.64 -7.16
CA LYS A 455 21.78 -2.50 -8.28
C LYS A 455 22.86 -3.52 -7.93
N VAL A 456 23.80 -3.20 -7.06
CA VAL A 456 24.83 -4.12 -6.59
C VAL A 456 24.22 -5.33 -5.87
N VAL A 457 23.15 -5.09 -5.10
CA VAL A 457 22.39 -6.14 -4.41
C VAL A 457 21.62 -7.01 -5.41
N GLN A 458 20.95 -6.37 -6.38
CA GLN A 458 20.19 -7.07 -7.42
C GLN A 458 21.10 -7.97 -8.27
N ASP A 459 22.26 -7.44 -8.71
CA ASP A 459 23.21 -8.18 -9.51
C ASP A 459 23.75 -9.41 -8.76
N HIS A 460 24.08 -9.28 -7.46
CA HIS A 460 24.48 -10.41 -6.64
C HIS A 460 23.35 -11.44 -6.47
N LEU A 461 22.12 -11.02 -6.16
CA LEU A 461 21.00 -11.95 -5.99
C LEU A 461 20.65 -12.69 -7.29
N ASN A 462 20.88 -12.08 -8.45
CA ASN A 462 20.70 -12.74 -9.74
C ASN A 462 21.72 -13.86 -9.99
N THR A 463 22.89 -13.84 -9.34
CA THR A 463 23.86 -14.95 -9.43
C THR A 463 23.41 -16.20 -8.67
N ILE A 464 22.50 -16.07 -7.69
CA ILE A 464 21.98 -17.19 -6.90
C ILE A 464 20.85 -17.83 -7.69
N THR A 465 21.12 -18.97 -8.34
CA THR A 465 20.28 -19.49 -9.43
C THR A 465 18.87 -19.93 -9.00
N ASN A 466 18.70 -20.42 -7.78
CA ASN A 466 17.43 -20.96 -7.28
C ASN A 466 16.72 -20.06 -6.24
N LEU A 467 17.16 -18.80 -6.06
CA LEU A 467 16.54 -17.82 -5.16
C LEU A 467 15.83 -16.73 -5.95
N TYR A 468 14.57 -16.44 -5.60
CA TYR A 468 13.73 -15.41 -6.19
C TYR A 468 13.28 -14.42 -5.13
N CYS A 469 13.71 -13.15 -5.26
CA CYS A 469 13.30 -12.08 -4.35
C CYS A 469 12.08 -11.36 -4.93
N VAL A 470 10.96 -11.40 -4.22
CA VAL A 470 9.65 -10.93 -4.69
C VAL A 470 8.98 -9.99 -3.69
N GLY A 471 7.99 -9.24 -4.15
CA GLY A 471 7.19 -8.38 -3.29
C GLY A 471 7.86 -7.06 -2.91
N ARG A 472 7.22 -6.32 -2.01
CA ARG A 472 7.67 -4.98 -1.58
C ARG A 472 9.02 -5.02 -0.88
N ASN A 473 9.14 -5.85 0.14
CA ASN A 473 10.33 -5.89 1.00
C ASN A 473 11.42 -6.78 0.42
N GLY A 474 11.07 -7.87 -0.27
CA GLY A 474 12.03 -8.74 -0.96
C GLY A 474 12.71 -8.06 -2.16
N GLN A 475 12.16 -6.95 -2.66
CA GLN A 475 12.80 -6.14 -3.70
C GLN A 475 13.24 -4.76 -3.22
N HIS A 476 13.01 -4.41 -1.95
CA HIS A 476 13.19 -3.07 -1.42
C HIS A 476 12.56 -2.00 -2.35
N ARG A 477 11.35 -2.25 -2.80
CA ARG A 477 10.62 -1.40 -3.74
C ARG A 477 9.23 -1.08 -3.21
N TYR A 478 8.75 0.14 -3.42
CA TYR A 478 7.41 0.55 -3.00
C TYR A 478 6.34 -0.08 -3.90
N ASN A 479 6.27 -1.40 -3.87
CA ASN A 479 5.26 -2.18 -4.58
C ASN A 479 3.91 -2.11 -3.83
N ASN A 480 2.81 -1.92 -4.56
CA ASN A 480 1.47 -2.18 -4.05
C ASN A 480 1.20 -3.70 -4.07
N MET A 481 0.01 -4.12 -3.66
CA MET A 481 -0.38 -5.53 -3.65
C MET A 481 -0.23 -6.18 -5.02
N ASP A 482 -0.78 -5.55 -6.07
CA ASP A 482 -0.73 -6.01 -7.45
C ASP A 482 0.71 -6.19 -7.96
N HIS A 483 1.58 -5.22 -7.72
CA HIS A 483 2.99 -5.33 -8.11
C HIS A 483 3.70 -6.46 -7.34
N SER A 484 3.38 -6.64 -6.05
CA SER A 484 3.92 -7.74 -5.25
C SER A 484 3.49 -9.10 -5.79
N MET A 485 2.24 -9.23 -6.20
CA MET A 485 1.69 -10.44 -6.82
C MET A 485 2.32 -10.69 -8.20
N LEU A 486 2.47 -9.65 -9.03
CA LEU A 486 3.13 -9.77 -10.34
C LEU A 486 4.57 -10.28 -10.22
N THR A 487 5.36 -9.77 -9.25
CA THR A 487 6.72 -10.29 -9.06
C THR A 487 6.76 -11.77 -8.74
N ALA A 488 5.76 -12.26 -8.01
CA ALA A 488 5.62 -13.68 -7.68
C ALA A 488 5.18 -14.52 -8.89
N MET A 489 4.21 -14.04 -9.67
CA MET A 489 3.79 -14.68 -10.92
C MET A 489 4.95 -14.81 -11.90
N ASP A 490 5.76 -13.76 -12.05
CA ASP A 490 6.93 -13.75 -12.93
C ASP A 490 8.03 -14.70 -12.43
N ALA A 491 8.22 -14.80 -11.11
CA ALA A 491 9.12 -15.80 -10.52
C ALA A 491 8.66 -17.23 -10.83
N VAL A 492 7.37 -17.52 -10.68
CA VAL A 492 6.79 -18.84 -11.00
C VAL A 492 6.90 -19.15 -12.49
N LYS A 493 6.63 -18.19 -13.38
CA LYS A 493 6.85 -18.37 -14.83
C LYS A 493 8.29 -18.80 -15.14
N ASN A 494 9.29 -18.14 -14.53
CA ASN A 494 10.69 -18.52 -14.73
C ASN A 494 11.00 -19.92 -14.14
N MET A 495 10.42 -20.29 -12.98
CA MET A 495 10.63 -21.62 -12.39
C MET A 495 10.09 -22.74 -13.27
N ILE A 496 8.92 -22.52 -13.89
CA ILE A 496 8.26 -23.50 -14.76
C ILE A 496 8.96 -23.58 -16.10
N ASP A 497 9.23 -22.45 -16.72
CA ASP A 497 9.91 -22.34 -18.02
C ASP A 497 10.92 -21.19 -18.04
N PRO A 498 12.18 -21.45 -17.70
CA PRO A 498 13.24 -20.43 -17.73
C PRO A 498 13.49 -19.80 -19.12
N SER A 499 13.00 -20.44 -20.19
CA SER A 499 13.15 -19.92 -21.54
C SER A 499 12.11 -18.85 -21.88
N SER A 500 10.94 -18.90 -21.24
CA SER A 500 9.81 -17.98 -21.51
C SER A 500 9.93 -16.63 -20.79
N PHE A 501 10.60 -16.62 -19.63
CA PHE A 501 10.75 -15.43 -18.79
C PHE A 501 12.14 -15.38 -18.15
N LYS A 502 12.84 -14.25 -18.26
CA LYS A 502 14.17 -14.08 -17.66
C LYS A 502 14.06 -13.72 -16.17
N LYS A 503 14.85 -14.37 -15.34
CA LYS A 503 14.86 -14.11 -13.88
C LYS A 503 15.14 -12.64 -13.54
N GLU A 504 16.03 -11.98 -14.26
CA GLU A 504 16.39 -10.58 -14.04
C GLU A 504 15.21 -9.63 -14.28
N ASP A 505 14.25 -10.00 -15.13
CA ASP A 505 13.09 -9.17 -15.48
C ASP A 505 12.08 -9.06 -14.32
N ILE A 506 12.14 -9.93 -13.31
CA ILE A 506 11.34 -9.83 -12.08
C ILE A 506 11.58 -8.47 -11.38
N TRP A 507 12.79 -7.92 -11.49
CA TRP A 507 13.12 -6.60 -10.93
C TRP A 507 12.54 -5.43 -11.73
N SER A 508 12.00 -5.67 -12.92
CA SER A 508 11.43 -4.63 -13.79
C SER A 508 10.01 -4.23 -13.41
N VAL A 509 9.32 -5.02 -12.62
CA VAL A 509 7.96 -4.69 -12.14
C VAL A 509 7.96 -3.36 -11.41
N ASN A 510 6.99 -2.48 -11.74
CA ASN A 510 6.86 -1.13 -11.16
C ASN A 510 8.09 -0.21 -11.40
N THR A 511 8.79 -0.39 -12.52
CA THR A 511 9.89 0.49 -12.95
C THR A 511 9.46 1.49 -14.02
N GLU A 512 8.23 1.38 -14.54
CA GLU A 512 7.74 2.24 -15.61
C GLU A 512 7.84 3.72 -15.24
N LYS A 513 8.39 4.52 -16.17
CA LYS A 513 8.52 5.96 -15.99
C LYS A 513 7.18 6.70 -15.99
N ASP A 514 6.09 6.08 -16.38
CA ASP A 514 4.74 6.64 -16.45
C ASP A 514 3.76 5.81 -15.60
N TYR A 515 3.69 6.11 -14.31
CA TYR A 515 2.59 5.63 -13.50
C TYR A 515 1.34 6.47 -13.80
N ALA A 516 0.49 6.01 -14.72
CA ALA A 516 -0.87 6.52 -14.87
C ALA A 516 -1.81 5.49 -14.23
N GLU A 517 -2.67 5.91 -13.32
CA GLU A 517 -3.72 5.07 -12.72
C GLU A 517 -4.87 4.74 -13.73
N SER A 518 -4.64 4.88 -15.04
CA SER A 518 -5.60 4.56 -16.09
C SER A 518 -4.93 3.74 -17.20
N LYS A 519 -5.62 2.70 -17.69
CA LYS A 519 -5.20 2.01 -18.92
C LYS A 519 -5.11 3.04 -20.05
N LYS A 520 -3.98 3.09 -20.77
CA LYS A 520 -3.96 3.69 -22.10
C LYS A 520 -4.84 2.79 -22.98
N SER A 521 -5.95 3.32 -23.45
CA SER A 521 -6.81 2.69 -24.45
C SER A 521 -6.11 2.63 -25.80
#